data_71b956c335fdbd0f603f886b4591feb9
#
_entry.id   71b956c335fdbd0f603f886b4591feb9
#
_cell.length_a   1.000
_cell.length_b   1.000
_cell.length_c   1.000
_cell.angle_alpha   90.00
_cell.angle_beta   90.00
_cell.angle_gamma   90.00
#
_symmetry.space_group_name_H-M   'P 1'
#
loop_
_entity.id
_entity.type
_entity.pdbx_description
1 polymer ?
#
loop_
_entity_poly.entity_id
_entity_poly.type
_entity_poly.pdbx_seq_one_letter_code
_entity_poly.pdbx_strand_id
1 'polypeptide(L)'
;MKYEVDDKADTLAKRYAMLETERNTFLERARDAAVLTLPMLMPPEGHNYSTNYETPYQSVGSRGVNNLASKLLLTLLPPNSPFFRLMIDDYDLAQVAGTDARGAVEEALGRIERAGLQVIEGSAVRVPVFEALKQLIISGNALVYMPKNEGMKVFRLDRYVIKRDAMGNVLEIITKESISPLMLDADVRELLTDPEDKNIKNYDLYTKVCRKEKGWEVYQEVQDILIPKSVGK
;
A
#
# COMPACT_ATOMS: atom_id res chain seq x y z
N MET A 1 22.25 16.39 6.00
CA MET A 1 22.30 16.14 4.56
C MET A 1 20.93 16.49 4.02
N LYS A 2 20.81 17.64 3.31
CA LYS A 2 19.52 18.11 2.78
C LYS A 2 19.21 17.26 1.53
N TYR A 3 18.26 16.37 1.63
CA TYR A 3 17.64 15.78 0.45
C TYR A 3 16.53 16.71 -0.03
N GLU A 4 16.87 17.68 -0.85
CA GLU A 4 15.91 18.32 -1.73
C GLU A 4 15.63 17.28 -2.83
N VAL A 5 14.46 16.66 -2.78
CA VAL A 5 13.90 16.01 -3.97
C VAL A 5 13.75 17.14 -4.98
N ASP A 6 14.41 16.98 -6.13
CA ASP A 6 14.44 17.99 -7.19
C ASP A 6 12.99 18.19 -7.68
N ASP A 7 12.31 19.16 -7.11
CA ASP A 7 10.89 19.48 -7.33
C ASP A 7 10.71 20.34 -8.61
N LYS A 8 11.82 20.51 -9.36
CA LYS A 8 11.79 21.33 -10.56
C LYS A 8 11.32 20.52 -11.76
N ALA A 9 10.11 20.80 -12.17
CA ALA A 9 9.60 20.73 -13.55
C ALA A 9 9.28 19.35 -14.17
N ASP A 10 9.34 18.24 -13.45
CA ASP A 10 8.89 16.97 -14.02
C ASP A 10 7.53 16.55 -13.42
N THR A 11 6.57 16.27 -14.33
CA THR A 11 5.27 15.72 -13.95
C THR A 11 5.44 14.40 -13.21
N LEU A 12 4.48 14.04 -12.33
CA LEU A 12 4.54 12.78 -11.61
C LEU A 12 4.60 11.58 -12.55
N ALA A 13 3.98 11.67 -13.71
CA ALA A 13 4.04 10.64 -14.74
C ALA A 13 5.49 10.40 -15.20
N LYS A 14 6.25 11.44 -15.48
CA LYS A 14 7.68 11.33 -15.88
C LYS A 14 8.54 10.80 -14.73
N ARG A 15 8.30 11.29 -13.53
CA ARG A 15 9.00 10.80 -12.34
C ARG A 15 8.72 9.33 -12.09
N TYR A 16 7.47 8.90 -12.23
CA TYR A 16 7.08 7.49 -12.15
C TYR A 16 7.83 6.65 -13.18
N ALA A 17 7.83 7.06 -14.46
CA ALA A 17 8.50 6.33 -15.54
C ALA A 17 10.02 6.18 -15.30
N MET A 18 10.68 7.20 -14.75
CA MET A 18 12.09 7.12 -14.38
C MET A 18 12.34 6.06 -13.30
N LEU A 19 11.55 6.07 -12.21
CA LEU A 19 11.69 5.09 -11.13
C LEU A 19 11.20 3.70 -11.54
N GLU A 20 10.28 3.62 -12.49
CA GLU A 20 9.82 2.37 -13.08
C GLU A 20 10.94 1.62 -13.77
N THR A 21 11.81 2.31 -14.48
CA THR A 21 13.00 1.71 -15.10
C THR A 21 13.92 1.05 -14.07
N GLU A 22 14.13 1.70 -12.91
CA GLU A 22 14.91 1.11 -11.80
C GLU A 22 14.24 -0.15 -11.23
N ARG A 23 12.89 -0.19 -11.21
CA ARG A 23 12.10 -1.30 -10.66
C ARG A 23 11.99 -2.50 -11.63
N ASN A 24 12.09 -2.29 -12.93
CA ASN A 24 11.73 -3.30 -13.94
C ASN A 24 12.45 -4.64 -13.74
N THR A 25 13.72 -4.65 -13.37
CA THR A 25 14.45 -5.89 -13.08
C THR A 25 13.79 -6.73 -11.96
N PHE A 26 13.27 -6.07 -10.95
CA PHE A 26 12.55 -6.75 -9.85
C PHE A 26 11.18 -7.24 -10.30
N LEU A 27 10.50 -6.46 -11.14
CA LEU A 27 9.20 -6.80 -11.68
C LEU A 27 9.26 -8.02 -12.62
N GLU A 28 10.28 -8.11 -13.46
CA GLU A 28 10.51 -9.27 -14.32
C GLU A 28 10.70 -10.55 -13.50
N ARG A 29 11.55 -10.52 -12.48
CA ARG A 29 11.74 -11.66 -11.58
C ARG A 29 10.45 -12.06 -10.85
N ALA A 30 9.64 -11.07 -10.46
CA ALA A 30 8.35 -11.33 -9.83
C ALA A 30 7.36 -11.97 -10.81
N ARG A 31 7.36 -11.57 -12.08
CA ARG A 31 6.57 -12.18 -13.14
C ARG A 31 6.98 -13.62 -13.41
N ASP A 32 8.29 -13.90 -13.50
CA ASP A 32 8.82 -15.26 -13.68
C ASP A 32 8.39 -16.17 -12.51
N ALA A 33 8.49 -15.68 -11.28
CA ALA A 33 8.03 -16.41 -10.10
C ALA A 33 6.50 -16.62 -10.11
N ALA A 34 5.74 -15.63 -10.58
CA ALA A 34 4.29 -15.72 -10.66
C ALA A 34 3.82 -16.73 -11.70
N VAL A 35 4.47 -16.81 -12.87
CA VAL A 35 4.14 -17.81 -13.91
C VAL A 35 4.23 -19.23 -13.35
N LEU A 36 5.18 -19.52 -12.47
CA LEU A 36 5.35 -20.83 -11.85
C LEU A 36 4.44 -21.06 -10.63
N THR A 37 3.73 -20.04 -10.16
CA THR A 37 2.93 -20.10 -8.92
C THR A 37 1.49 -19.62 -9.15
N LEU A 38 1.27 -18.31 -9.10
CA LEU A 38 -0.03 -17.64 -9.25
C LEU A 38 0.08 -16.51 -10.28
N PRO A 39 -0.03 -16.79 -11.58
CA PRO A 39 0.18 -15.81 -12.65
C PRO A 39 -0.68 -14.54 -12.53
N MET A 40 -1.89 -14.68 -11.99
CA MET A 40 -2.82 -13.56 -11.81
C MET A 40 -2.33 -12.48 -10.84
N LEU A 41 -1.37 -12.78 -9.94
CA LEU A 41 -0.85 -11.81 -8.98
C LEU A 41 0.15 -10.83 -9.61
N MET A 42 0.82 -11.22 -10.69
CA MET A 42 1.76 -10.37 -11.44
C MET A 42 1.44 -10.48 -12.94
N PRO A 43 0.37 -9.82 -13.40
CA PRO A 43 -0.01 -9.90 -14.80
C PRO A 43 1.05 -9.30 -15.72
N PRO A 44 1.11 -9.76 -16.98
CA PRO A 44 1.99 -9.18 -18.00
C PRO A 44 1.62 -7.74 -18.29
N GLU A 45 2.55 -7.01 -18.90
CA GLU A 45 2.30 -5.65 -19.31
C GLU A 45 1.17 -5.58 -20.36
N GLY A 46 0.34 -4.54 -20.26
CA GLY A 46 -0.80 -4.39 -21.18
C GLY A 46 -1.95 -5.38 -20.97
N HIS A 47 -1.97 -6.12 -19.85
CA HIS A 47 -3.08 -7.05 -19.56
C HIS A 47 -4.44 -6.33 -19.54
N ASN A 48 -5.45 -7.07 -20.00
CA ASN A 48 -6.85 -6.65 -20.02
C ASN A 48 -7.77 -7.81 -19.60
N TYR A 49 -9.07 -7.61 -19.66
CA TYR A 49 -10.06 -8.63 -19.29
C TYR A 49 -9.98 -9.93 -20.10
N SER A 50 -9.44 -9.88 -21.33
CA SER A 50 -9.28 -11.04 -22.21
C SER A 50 -7.89 -11.67 -22.14
N THR A 51 -7.01 -11.20 -21.24
CA THR A 51 -5.68 -11.77 -21.08
C THR A 51 -5.77 -13.20 -20.59
N ASN A 52 -5.26 -14.13 -21.41
CA ASN A 52 -5.17 -15.53 -21.04
C ASN A 52 -3.87 -15.76 -20.27
N TYR A 53 -3.97 -16.31 -19.06
CA TYR A 53 -2.81 -16.65 -18.25
C TYR A 53 -2.39 -18.09 -18.52
N GLU A 54 -1.10 -18.31 -18.74
CA GLU A 54 -0.56 -19.66 -18.81
C GLU A 54 -0.74 -20.35 -17.46
N THR A 55 -1.41 -21.50 -17.49
CA THR A 55 -1.59 -22.30 -16.28
C THR A 55 -0.38 -23.21 -16.10
N PRO A 56 0.30 -23.18 -14.96
CA PRO A 56 1.43 -24.07 -14.68
C PRO A 56 1.00 -25.55 -14.77
N TYR A 57 1.85 -26.39 -15.36
CA TYR A 57 1.59 -27.84 -15.46
C TYR A 57 1.45 -28.54 -14.10
N GLN A 58 1.99 -27.94 -13.05
CA GLN A 58 1.96 -28.47 -11.69
C GLN A 58 1.41 -27.44 -10.70
N SER A 59 0.59 -27.90 -9.75
CA SER A 59 0.00 -27.07 -8.71
C SER A 59 0.90 -26.87 -7.47
N VAL A 60 2.12 -27.41 -7.48
CA VAL A 60 3.03 -27.35 -6.31
C VAL A 60 3.32 -25.91 -5.91
N GLY A 61 3.64 -25.04 -6.87
CA GLY A 61 3.93 -23.61 -6.62
C GLY A 61 2.73 -22.88 -6.03
N SER A 62 1.56 -22.99 -6.63
CA SER A 62 0.33 -22.33 -6.15
C SER A 62 -0.11 -22.83 -4.77
N ARG A 63 -0.01 -24.15 -4.54
CA ARG A 63 -0.30 -24.76 -3.23
C ARG A 63 0.70 -24.30 -2.17
N GLY A 64 1.99 -24.20 -2.53
CA GLY A 64 3.04 -23.73 -1.65
C GLY A 64 2.80 -22.29 -1.20
N VAL A 65 2.52 -21.37 -2.14
CA VAL A 65 2.23 -19.96 -1.84
C VAL A 65 0.99 -19.82 -0.95
N ASN A 66 -0.11 -20.49 -1.30
CA ASN A 66 -1.34 -20.41 -0.51
C ASN A 66 -1.17 -21.00 0.90
N ASN A 67 -0.47 -22.12 1.04
CA ASN A 67 -0.21 -22.74 2.34
C ASN A 67 0.68 -21.84 3.21
N LEU A 68 1.77 -21.30 2.65
CA LEU A 68 2.66 -20.40 3.38
C LEU A 68 1.95 -19.11 3.79
N ALA A 69 1.20 -18.48 2.88
CA ALA A 69 0.43 -17.28 3.17
C ALA A 69 -0.62 -17.53 4.27
N SER A 70 -1.30 -18.68 4.24
CA SER A 70 -2.27 -19.05 5.28
C SER A 70 -1.61 -19.24 6.65
N LYS A 71 -0.47 -19.91 6.70
CA LYS A 71 0.28 -20.11 7.95
C LYS A 71 0.79 -18.78 8.50
N LEU A 72 1.34 -17.91 7.65
CA LEU A 72 1.77 -16.58 8.05
C LEU A 72 0.60 -15.75 8.56
N LEU A 73 -0.54 -15.78 7.88
CA LEU A 73 -1.74 -15.06 8.33
C LEU A 73 -2.19 -15.51 9.72
N LEU A 74 -2.27 -16.82 9.96
CA LEU A 74 -2.67 -17.37 11.25
C LEU A 74 -1.67 -17.04 12.37
N THR A 75 -0.40 -16.89 12.04
CA THR A 75 0.64 -16.52 12.99
C THR A 75 0.62 -15.03 13.32
N LEU A 76 0.42 -14.18 12.28
CA LEU A 76 0.43 -12.72 12.44
C LEU A 76 -0.88 -12.19 13.02
N LEU A 77 -2.02 -12.76 12.59
CA LEU A 77 -3.35 -12.35 12.98
C LEU A 77 -4.16 -13.58 13.44
N PRO A 78 -3.83 -14.20 14.58
CA PRO A 78 -4.57 -15.36 15.08
C PRO A 78 -6.03 -14.98 15.33
N PRO A 79 -6.99 -15.83 14.96
CA PRO A 79 -8.40 -15.58 15.23
C PRO A 79 -8.69 -15.70 16.73
N ASN A 80 -9.50 -14.77 17.25
CA ASN A 80 -9.97 -14.76 18.65
C ASN A 80 -8.86 -14.80 19.72
N SER A 81 -7.65 -14.36 19.38
CA SER A 81 -6.52 -14.30 20.28
C SER A 81 -5.80 -12.97 20.17
N PRO A 82 -5.41 -12.33 21.26
CA PRO A 82 -4.61 -11.13 21.22
C PRO A 82 -3.22 -11.44 20.62
N PHE A 83 -2.80 -10.65 19.65
CA PHE A 83 -1.50 -10.78 18.97
C PHE A 83 -0.57 -9.59 19.24
N PHE A 84 -1.05 -8.61 19.99
CA PHE A 84 -0.27 -7.49 20.51
C PHE A 84 -0.65 -7.18 21.94
N ARG A 85 0.27 -6.56 22.67
CA ARG A 85 0.07 -6.11 24.03
C ARG A 85 0.60 -4.68 24.18
N LEU A 86 -0.18 -3.82 24.81
CA LEU A 86 0.25 -2.48 25.17
C LEU A 86 0.93 -2.52 26.53
N MET A 87 2.13 -1.96 26.61
CA MET A 87 2.90 -1.89 27.86
C MET A 87 3.39 -0.47 28.04
N ILE A 88 3.48 -0.04 29.27
CA ILE A 88 4.13 1.20 29.65
C ILE A 88 5.42 0.85 30.41
N ASP A 89 6.48 1.60 30.19
CA ASP A 89 7.73 1.43 30.92
C ASP A 89 7.53 1.81 32.39
N ASP A 90 8.13 1.06 33.31
CA ASP A 90 8.05 1.30 34.75
C ASP A 90 8.56 2.71 35.12
N TYR A 91 9.53 3.26 34.38
CA TYR A 91 10.04 4.61 34.56
C TYR A 91 8.99 5.67 34.21
N ASP A 92 8.34 5.53 33.06
CA ASP A 92 7.27 6.45 32.64
C ASP A 92 6.05 6.35 33.54
N LEU A 93 5.74 5.14 33.99
CA LEU A 93 4.65 4.89 34.93
C LEU A 93 4.87 5.60 36.27
N ALA A 94 6.08 5.54 36.81
CA ALA A 94 6.44 6.21 38.07
C ALA A 94 6.34 7.74 37.99
N GLN A 95 6.63 8.30 36.83
CA GLN A 95 6.52 9.75 36.59
C GLN A 95 5.08 10.24 36.47
N VAL A 96 4.22 9.45 35.81
CA VAL A 96 2.86 9.89 35.43
C VAL A 96 1.83 9.61 36.52
N ALA A 97 1.93 8.48 37.21
CA ALA A 97 0.83 7.98 38.02
C ALA A 97 1.19 7.58 39.48
N GLY A 98 2.48 7.56 39.83
CA GLY A 98 2.93 7.01 41.11
C GLY A 98 2.76 5.47 41.18
N THR A 99 3.34 4.88 42.21
CA THR A 99 3.37 3.40 42.38
C THR A 99 2.00 2.75 42.60
N ASP A 100 1.01 3.49 43.12
CA ASP A 100 -0.31 2.95 43.45
C ASP A 100 -1.27 2.87 42.24
N ALA A 101 -0.95 3.58 41.12
CA ALA A 101 -1.82 3.63 39.94
C ALA A 101 -1.53 2.55 38.89
N ARG A 102 -0.52 1.69 39.13
CA ARG A 102 -0.09 0.66 38.15
C ARG A 102 -1.25 -0.25 37.71
N GLY A 103 -2.03 -0.76 38.66
CA GLY A 103 -3.14 -1.65 38.32
C GLY A 103 -4.22 -0.98 37.46
N ALA A 104 -4.53 0.29 37.75
CA ALA A 104 -5.50 1.05 36.96
C ALA A 104 -5.01 1.34 35.52
N VAL A 105 -3.71 1.61 35.36
CA VAL A 105 -3.11 1.82 34.04
C VAL A 105 -3.09 0.53 33.23
N GLU A 106 -2.67 -0.59 33.81
CA GLU A 106 -2.67 -1.91 33.15
C GLU A 106 -4.09 -2.32 32.73
N GLU A 107 -5.09 -2.06 33.57
CA GLU A 107 -6.49 -2.31 33.23
C GLU A 107 -6.97 -1.43 32.07
N ALA A 108 -6.60 -0.14 32.05
CA ALA A 108 -6.93 0.78 30.98
C ALA A 108 -6.29 0.36 29.65
N LEU A 109 -5.01 -0.03 29.66
CA LEU A 109 -4.32 -0.57 28.49
C LEU A 109 -4.99 -1.85 27.98
N GLY A 110 -5.39 -2.76 28.86
CA GLY A 110 -6.13 -3.96 28.48
C GLY A 110 -7.52 -3.67 27.88
N ARG A 111 -8.18 -2.58 28.26
CA ARG A 111 -9.42 -2.13 27.59
C ARG A 111 -9.15 -1.62 26.17
N ILE A 112 -8.07 -0.85 26.00
CA ILE A 112 -7.64 -0.34 24.67
C ILE A 112 -7.25 -1.50 23.76
N GLU A 113 -6.49 -2.49 24.24
CA GLU A 113 -6.16 -3.71 23.48
C GLU A 113 -7.42 -4.41 22.96
N ARG A 114 -8.39 -4.64 23.82
CA ARG A 114 -9.66 -5.30 23.45
C ARG A 114 -10.45 -4.49 22.44
N ALA A 115 -10.53 -3.17 22.60
CA ALA A 115 -11.19 -2.30 21.64
C ALA A 115 -10.47 -2.32 20.28
N GLY A 116 -9.13 -2.28 20.26
CA GLY A 116 -8.34 -2.40 19.04
C GLY A 116 -8.55 -3.73 18.32
N LEU A 117 -8.59 -4.84 19.06
CA LEU A 117 -8.88 -6.17 18.49
C LEU A 117 -10.27 -6.23 17.87
N GLN A 118 -11.30 -5.66 18.54
CA GLN A 118 -12.65 -5.59 17.99
C GLN A 118 -12.72 -4.80 16.67
N VAL A 119 -12.00 -3.69 16.57
CA VAL A 119 -11.92 -2.90 15.32
C VAL A 119 -11.26 -3.71 14.21
N ILE A 120 -10.16 -4.40 14.50
CA ILE A 120 -9.44 -5.24 13.54
C ILE A 120 -10.33 -6.40 13.06
N GLU A 121 -11.04 -7.08 13.96
CA GLU A 121 -11.96 -8.16 13.60
C GLU A 121 -13.15 -7.64 12.78
N GLY A 122 -13.70 -6.48 13.13
CA GLY A 122 -14.82 -5.87 12.40
C GLY A 122 -14.47 -5.31 11.02
N SER A 123 -13.21 -4.93 10.79
CA SER A 123 -12.78 -4.31 9.54
C SER A 123 -12.34 -5.27 8.43
N ALA A 124 -12.53 -6.59 8.61
CA ALA A 124 -12.17 -7.62 7.63
C ALA A 124 -10.71 -7.56 7.11
N VAL A 125 -9.79 -7.01 7.91
CA VAL A 125 -8.37 -6.80 7.54
C VAL A 125 -7.66 -8.09 7.10
N ARG A 126 -8.13 -9.27 7.53
CA ARG A 126 -7.51 -10.55 7.16
C ARG A 126 -7.48 -10.82 5.66
N VAL A 127 -8.48 -10.38 4.92
CA VAL A 127 -8.56 -10.61 3.46
C VAL A 127 -7.44 -9.86 2.73
N PRO A 128 -7.32 -8.53 2.86
CA PRO A 128 -6.22 -7.81 2.21
C PRO A 128 -4.84 -8.18 2.76
N VAL A 129 -4.70 -8.53 4.04
CA VAL A 129 -3.43 -9.03 4.57
C VAL A 129 -3.05 -10.36 3.91
N PHE A 130 -4.00 -11.28 3.70
CA PHE A 130 -3.73 -12.53 2.98
C PHE A 130 -3.27 -12.28 1.54
N GLU A 131 -3.87 -11.30 0.86
CA GLU A 131 -3.42 -10.88 -0.47
C GLU A 131 -2.01 -10.28 -0.42
N ALA A 132 -1.75 -9.38 0.52
CA ALA A 132 -0.42 -8.78 0.71
C ALA A 132 0.65 -9.84 0.97
N LEU A 133 0.35 -10.85 1.80
CA LEU A 133 1.26 -11.96 2.07
C LEU A 133 1.57 -12.79 0.82
N LYS A 134 0.58 -13.09 -0.01
CA LYS A 134 0.82 -13.78 -1.29
C LYS A 134 1.70 -12.96 -2.22
N GLN A 135 1.44 -11.66 -2.32
CA GLN A 135 2.29 -10.76 -3.11
C GLN A 135 3.71 -10.68 -2.55
N LEU A 136 3.86 -10.58 -1.23
CA LEU A 136 5.16 -10.57 -0.57
C LEU A 136 5.96 -11.84 -0.82
N ILE A 137 5.33 -13.02 -0.80
CA ILE A 137 5.97 -14.31 -1.07
C ILE A 137 6.48 -14.37 -2.52
N ILE A 138 5.71 -13.86 -3.49
CA ILE A 138 6.03 -13.95 -4.92
C ILE A 138 7.01 -12.86 -5.34
N SER A 139 6.75 -11.60 -4.96
CA SER A 139 7.51 -10.44 -5.44
C SER A 139 8.57 -9.92 -4.47
N GLY A 140 8.57 -10.40 -3.22
CA GLY A 140 9.43 -9.88 -2.16
C GLY A 140 9.04 -8.49 -1.66
N ASN A 141 8.04 -7.85 -2.24
CA ASN A 141 7.58 -6.52 -1.88
C ASN A 141 6.05 -6.43 -1.97
N ALA A 142 5.44 -5.71 -1.04
CA ALA A 142 4.04 -5.35 -1.07
C ALA A 142 3.86 -3.95 -0.49
N LEU A 143 3.03 -3.14 -1.10
CA LEU A 143 2.63 -1.85 -0.56
C LEU A 143 1.21 -1.94 -0.04
N VAL A 144 1.04 -1.58 1.22
CA VAL A 144 -0.26 -1.57 1.89
C VAL A 144 -0.61 -0.15 2.26
N TYR A 145 -1.83 0.25 1.94
CA TYR A 145 -2.40 1.54 2.31
C TYR A 145 -3.57 1.33 3.25
N MET A 146 -3.54 2.00 4.39
CA MET A 146 -4.57 1.95 5.41
C MET A 146 -5.18 3.35 5.60
N PRO A 147 -6.22 3.70 4.88
CA PRO A 147 -6.93 4.96 5.07
C PRO A 147 -7.68 4.95 6.41
N LYS A 148 -7.92 6.14 6.97
CA LYS A 148 -8.45 6.29 8.32
C LYS A 148 -9.86 5.70 8.52
N ASN A 149 -10.69 5.73 7.49
CA ASN A 149 -12.13 5.35 7.58
C ASN A 149 -12.56 4.30 6.55
N GLU A 150 -11.62 3.72 5.84
CA GLU A 150 -11.87 2.76 4.77
C GLU A 150 -11.10 1.47 5.01
N GLY A 151 -11.37 0.45 4.19
CA GLY A 151 -10.66 -0.82 4.27
C GLY A 151 -9.21 -0.70 3.81
N MET A 152 -8.40 -1.68 4.20
CA MET A 152 -7.00 -1.79 3.78
C MET A 152 -6.92 -2.08 2.28
N LYS A 153 -6.06 -1.36 1.56
CA LYS A 153 -5.78 -1.55 0.14
C LYS A 153 -4.37 -2.08 -0.07
N VAL A 154 -4.23 -3.06 -0.95
CA VAL A 154 -2.95 -3.65 -1.31
C VAL A 154 -2.61 -3.27 -2.74
N PHE A 155 -1.42 -2.73 -2.94
CA PHE A 155 -0.90 -2.40 -4.26
C PHE A 155 0.07 -3.48 -4.72
N ARG A 156 -0.14 -3.95 -5.94
CA ARG A 156 0.80 -4.85 -6.61
C ARG A 156 2.08 -4.12 -7.00
N LEU A 157 3.17 -4.85 -7.14
CA LEU A 157 4.49 -4.28 -7.46
C LEU A 157 4.49 -3.47 -8.79
N ASP A 158 3.64 -3.82 -9.76
CA ASP A 158 3.50 -3.10 -11.03
C ASP A 158 2.78 -1.73 -10.90
N ARG A 159 2.17 -1.45 -9.75
CA ARG A 159 1.34 -0.26 -9.52
C ARG A 159 1.97 0.80 -8.64
N TYR A 160 3.20 0.61 -8.20
CA TYR A 160 3.92 1.61 -7.42
C TYR A 160 5.43 1.56 -7.66
N VAL A 161 6.08 2.66 -7.37
CA VAL A 161 7.54 2.78 -7.36
C VAL A 161 7.98 3.43 -6.05
N ILE A 162 9.19 3.08 -5.60
CA ILE A 162 9.76 3.58 -4.34
C ILE A 162 11.19 4.02 -4.56
N LYS A 163 11.52 5.20 -4.03
CA LYS A 163 12.92 5.64 -3.87
C LYS A 163 13.34 5.51 -2.42
N ARG A 164 14.49 4.90 -2.19
CA ARG A 164 15.08 4.71 -0.85
C ARG A 164 16.45 5.37 -0.79
N ASP A 165 16.88 5.74 0.41
CA ASP A 165 18.25 6.13 0.66
C ASP A 165 19.19 4.90 0.80
N ALA A 166 20.48 5.16 1.00
CA ALA A 166 21.49 4.11 1.18
C ALA A 166 21.27 3.27 2.44
N MET A 167 20.52 3.77 3.42
CA MET A 167 20.16 3.08 4.66
C MET A 167 18.86 2.28 4.53
N GLY A 168 18.19 2.34 3.36
CA GLY A 168 16.93 1.67 3.11
C GLY A 168 15.68 2.45 3.53
N ASN A 169 15.82 3.68 4.08
CA ASN A 169 14.66 4.48 4.43
C ASN A 169 13.93 4.96 3.18
N VAL A 170 12.61 5.00 3.28
CA VAL A 170 11.76 5.47 2.18
C VAL A 170 11.84 6.99 2.10
N LEU A 171 12.18 7.50 0.93
CA LEU A 171 12.20 8.93 0.61
C LEU A 171 10.94 9.35 -0.14
N GLU A 172 10.51 8.51 -1.08
CA GLU A 172 9.43 8.81 -2.01
C GLU A 172 8.71 7.52 -2.41
N ILE A 173 7.40 7.56 -2.45
CA ILE A 173 6.54 6.52 -3.02
C ILE A 173 5.63 7.18 -4.05
N ILE A 174 5.48 6.59 -5.23
CA ILE A 174 4.49 7.02 -6.21
C ILE A 174 3.65 5.80 -6.59
N THR A 175 2.33 5.90 -6.43
CA THR A 175 1.39 4.88 -6.89
C THR A 175 0.75 5.33 -8.20
N LYS A 176 0.40 4.36 -9.05
CA LYS A 176 -0.30 4.56 -10.31
C LYS A 176 -1.60 3.75 -10.29
N GLU A 177 -2.73 4.43 -10.46
CA GLU A 177 -4.06 3.84 -10.47
C GLU A 177 -4.85 4.29 -11.69
N SER A 178 -5.59 3.37 -12.29
CA SER A 178 -6.51 3.71 -13.38
C SER A 178 -7.88 4.02 -12.79
N ILE A 179 -8.34 5.24 -12.93
CA ILE A 179 -9.61 5.72 -12.38
C ILE A 179 -10.55 6.22 -13.46
N SER A 180 -11.86 6.07 -13.23
CA SER A 180 -12.87 6.67 -14.07
C SER A 180 -12.95 8.18 -13.81
N PRO A 181 -13.14 9.03 -14.83
CA PRO A 181 -13.38 10.46 -14.66
C PRO A 181 -14.53 10.78 -13.69
N LEU A 182 -15.50 9.88 -13.58
CA LEU A 182 -16.65 10.04 -12.68
C LEU A 182 -16.27 10.03 -11.19
N MET A 183 -15.09 9.52 -10.85
CA MET A 183 -14.58 9.51 -9.47
C MET A 183 -13.83 10.80 -9.10
N LEU A 184 -13.54 11.64 -10.08
CA LEU A 184 -12.85 12.92 -9.86
C LEU A 184 -13.84 14.01 -9.43
N ASP A 185 -13.32 14.97 -8.65
CA ASP A 185 -14.07 16.20 -8.33
C ASP A 185 -14.51 16.92 -9.61
N ALA A 186 -15.66 17.59 -9.57
CA ALA A 186 -16.23 18.25 -10.73
C ALA A 186 -15.24 19.23 -11.40
N ASP A 187 -14.55 20.04 -10.58
CA ASP A 187 -13.57 21.03 -11.04
C ASP A 187 -12.42 20.39 -11.85
N VAL A 188 -11.95 19.21 -11.43
CA VAL A 188 -10.86 18.48 -12.11
C VAL A 188 -11.39 17.78 -13.36
N ARG A 189 -12.63 17.27 -13.29
CA ARG A 189 -13.27 16.58 -14.41
C ARG A 189 -13.49 17.53 -15.59
N GLU A 190 -13.94 18.78 -15.33
CA GLU A 190 -14.12 19.79 -16.39
C GLU A 190 -12.82 20.14 -17.11
N LEU A 191 -11.68 20.05 -16.43
CA LEU A 191 -10.36 20.29 -17.03
C LEU A 191 -9.87 19.12 -17.89
N LEU A 192 -10.35 17.90 -17.63
CA LEU A 192 -9.86 16.67 -18.23
C LEU A 192 -10.74 16.11 -19.33
N THR A 193 -12.06 16.35 -19.26
CA THR A 193 -13.03 15.81 -20.22
C THR A 193 -13.42 16.85 -21.23
N ASP A 194 -13.23 16.51 -22.52
CA ASP A 194 -13.88 17.25 -23.59
C ASP A 194 -15.40 16.99 -23.50
N PRO A 195 -16.24 18.02 -23.40
CA PRO A 195 -17.70 17.86 -23.32
C PRO A 195 -18.32 17.09 -24.50
N GLU A 196 -17.60 17.02 -25.63
CA GLU A 196 -18.05 16.33 -26.84
C GLU A 196 -17.58 14.86 -26.92
N ASP A 197 -16.61 14.43 -26.09
CA ASP A 197 -16.13 13.05 -26.12
C ASP A 197 -17.02 12.13 -25.30
N LYS A 198 -17.88 11.36 -25.99
CA LYS A 198 -18.76 10.34 -25.39
C LYS A 198 -18.05 9.10 -24.91
N ASN A 199 -16.76 8.94 -25.21
CA ASN A 199 -15.95 7.79 -24.77
C ASN A 199 -15.28 8.12 -23.45
N ILE A 200 -15.88 7.67 -22.36
CA ILE A 200 -15.31 7.76 -21.01
C ILE A 200 -14.10 6.81 -20.94
N LYS A 201 -12.89 7.34 -21.13
CA LYS A 201 -11.65 6.62 -20.93
C LYS A 201 -11.21 6.77 -19.48
N ASN A 202 -10.64 5.71 -18.92
CA ASN A 202 -9.99 5.79 -17.62
C ASN A 202 -8.69 6.59 -17.73
N TYR A 203 -8.41 7.39 -16.71
CA TYR A 203 -7.17 8.16 -16.57
C TYR A 203 -6.24 7.52 -15.55
N ASP A 204 -4.94 7.70 -15.75
CA ASP A 204 -3.94 7.32 -14.78
C ASP A 204 -3.83 8.41 -13.70
N LEU A 205 -4.18 8.04 -12.47
CA LEU A 205 -3.99 8.85 -11.27
C LEU A 205 -2.64 8.48 -10.64
N TYR A 206 -1.79 9.46 -10.49
CA TYR A 206 -0.54 9.33 -9.75
C TYR A 206 -0.68 9.94 -8.36
N THR A 207 -0.38 9.16 -7.32
CA THR A 207 -0.33 9.67 -5.95
C THR A 207 1.09 9.58 -5.44
N LYS A 208 1.70 10.70 -5.13
CA LYS A 208 3.05 10.80 -4.56
C LYS A 208 2.98 11.06 -3.07
N VAL A 209 3.74 10.29 -2.31
CA VAL A 209 4.01 10.49 -0.90
C VAL A 209 5.52 10.70 -0.76
N CYS A 210 5.95 11.85 -0.30
CA CYS A 210 7.36 12.15 -0.15
C CYS A 210 7.70 12.65 1.25
N ARG A 211 8.90 12.27 1.71
CA ARG A 211 9.44 12.70 2.99
C ARG A 211 9.99 14.12 2.88
N LYS A 212 9.57 15.01 3.77
CA LYS A 212 10.10 16.37 3.93
C LYS A 212 10.70 16.53 5.31
N GLU A 213 11.33 17.68 5.59
CA GLU A 213 12.00 17.95 6.87
C GLU A 213 11.08 17.81 8.09
N LYS A 214 9.81 18.14 7.97
CA LYS A 214 8.82 18.17 9.07
C LYS A 214 7.69 17.14 8.93
N GLY A 215 7.90 16.07 8.16
CA GLY A 215 6.86 15.04 8.01
C GLY A 215 6.77 14.49 6.58
N TRP A 216 5.57 14.16 6.18
CA TRP A 216 5.26 13.58 4.88
C TRP A 216 4.31 14.50 4.12
N GLU A 217 4.56 14.70 2.84
CA GLU A 217 3.65 15.41 1.95
C GLU A 217 3.03 14.43 0.97
N VAL A 218 1.75 14.63 0.68
CA VAL A 218 0.97 13.82 -0.27
C VAL A 218 0.35 14.74 -1.31
N TYR A 219 0.46 14.38 -2.59
CA TYR A 219 -0.23 15.07 -3.67
C TYR A 219 -0.56 14.13 -4.81
N GLN A 220 -1.57 14.49 -5.57
CA GLN A 220 -2.09 13.68 -6.66
C GLN A 220 -2.09 14.47 -7.96
N GLU A 221 -1.86 13.75 -9.05
CA GLU A 221 -1.81 14.31 -10.40
C GLU A 221 -2.51 13.37 -11.38
N VAL A 222 -3.28 13.95 -12.27
CA VAL A 222 -3.93 13.27 -13.40
C VAL A 222 -3.63 14.05 -14.67
N GLN A 223 -3.08 13.41 -15.69
CA GLN A 223 -2.72 14.04 -16.98
C GLN A 223 -1.95 15.37 -16.80
N ASP A 224 -0.90 15.36 -15.99
CA ASP A 224 -0.07 16.54 -15.70
C ASP A 224 -0.81 17.69 -14.96
N ILE A 225 -2.04 17.45 -14.49
CA ILE A 225 -2.83 18.41 -13.71
C ILE A 225 -2.79 17.99 -12.23
N LEU A 226 -2.21 18.86 -11.41
CA LEU A 226 -2.19 18.66 -9.96
C LEU A 226 -3.61 18.86 -9.39
N ILE A 227 -4.05 17.91 -8.55
CA ILE A 227 -5.34 17.99 -7.87
C ILE A 227 -5.19 18.89 -6.61
N PRO A 228 -5.76 20.10 -6.58
CA PRO A 228 -5.46 21.10 -5.53
C PRO A 228 -5.80 20.65 -4.11
N LYS A 229 -6.87 19.84 -3.94
CA LYS A 229 -7.35 19.34 -2.64
C LYS A 229 -6.60 18.12 -2.14
N SER A 230 -5.71 17.55 -2.95
CA SER A 230 -4.95 16.36 -2.59
C SER A 230 -3.69 16.67 -1.78
N VAL A 231 -3.29 17.93 -1.72
CA VAL A 231 -2.08 18.34 -0.98
C VAL A 231 -2.36 18.27 0.52
N GLY A 232 -1.80 17.25 1.16
CA GLY A 232 -1.90 16.99 2.59
C GLY A 232 -0.53 16.98 3.27
N LYS A 233 -0.52 17.19 4.59
CA LYS A 233 0.65 17.09 5.45
C LYS A 233 0.52 15.94 6.40
#